data_908e6ff54d02729eaf0604c5e7e74724
#
_entry.id   908e6ff54d02729eaf0604c5e7e74724
#
_cell.length_a   1.000
_cell.length_b   1.000
_cell.length_c   1.000
_cell.angle_alpha   90.00
_cell.angle_beta   90.00
_cell.angle_gamma   90.00
#
_symmetry.space_group_name_H-M   'P 1'
#
loop_
_entity.id
_entity.type
_entity.pdbx_description
1 polymer ?
#
loop_
_entity_poly.entity_id
_entity_poly.type
_entity_poly.pdbx_seq_one_letter_code
_entity_poly.pdbx_strand_id
1 'polypeptide(L)'
;MEQLKAFWKKQDGTNRVILVTGLAAAIVCLVMGEWKYSLVFMVVMGMFMVAHAGQRTKRLSRLYGGLYFHMPDGEMYPMTFEQVRAEYVKGAQGRYGGRKVSIWFPYWRTNEDVMETGFGLDIDLAGFEDPEGILPTLKAGQFILVTGELQARKRDYFCIGAVEEIRRQENRPEVRL
;
A
#
# COMPACT_ATOMS: atom_id res chain seq x y z
N MET A 1 2.64 17.80 -19.87
CA MET A 1 3.87 16.98 -19.79
C MET A 1 4.21 16.52 -18.38
N GLU A 2 4.00 17.33 -17.36
CA GLU A 2 4.31 16.95 -15.96
C GLU A 2 3.47 15.77 -15.43
N GLN A 3 2.18 15.75 -15.74
CA GLN A 3 1.30 14.64 -15.35
C GLN A 3 1.74 13.30 -15.94
N LEU A 4 2.25 13.28 -17.16
CA LEU A 4 2.78 12.07 -17.80
C LEU A 4 4.08 11.59 -17.12
N LYS A 5 4.96 12.52 -16.77
CA LYS A 5 6.18 12.20 -16.01
C LYS A 5 5.85 11.67 -14.61
N ALA A 6 4.86 12.27 -13.93
CA ALA A 6 4.39 11.81 -12.62
C ALA A 6 3.78 10.40 -12.70
N PHE A 7 2.91 10.14 -13.71
CA PHE A 7 2.36 8.83 -13.98
C PHE A 7 3.46 7.79 -14.25
N TRP A 8 4.44 8.13 -15.11
CA TRP A 8 5.55 7.23 -15.44
C TRP A 8 6.42 6.91 -14.23
N LYS A 9 6.70 7.91 -13.39
CA LYS A 9 7.49 7.75 -12.17
C LYS A 9 6.78 6.86 -11.14
N LYS A 10 5.45 6.80 -11.20
CA LYS A 10 4.58 6.01 -10.32
C LYS A 10 4.53 4.52 -10.68
N GLN A 11 4.92 4.15 -11.91
CA GLN A 11 4.89 2.77 -12.39
C GLN A 11 6.14 1.99 -11.95
N ASP A 12 5.96 0.72 -11.58
CA ASP A 12 7.09 -0.19 -11.35
C ASP A 12 7.71 -0.66 -12.68
N GLY A 13 8.88 -1.30 -12.59
CA GLY A 13 9.62 -1.75 -13.76
C GLY A 13 8.81 -2.66 -14.68
N THR A 14 8.05 -3.59 -14.11
CA THR A 14 7.23 -4.55 -14.87
C THR A 14 6.09 -3.83 -15.59
N ASN A 15 5.39 -2.91 -14.92
CA ASN A 15 4.32 -2.13 -15.54
C ASN A 15 4.85 -1.22 -16.65
N ARG A 16 6.07 -0.67 -16.52
CA ARG A 16 6.70 0.12 -17.58
C ARG A 16 6.96 -0.73 -18.83
N VAL A 17 7.48 -1.95 -18.67
CA VAL A 17 7.72 -2.87 -19.78
C VAL A 17 6.40 -3.22 -20.47
N ILE A 18 5.36 -3.56 -19.72
CA ILE A 18 4.03 -3.87 -20.28
C ILE A 18 3.47 -2.66 -21.06
N LEU A 19 3.57 -1.46 -20.49
CA LEU A 19 3.12 -0.24 -21.16
C LEU A 19 3.86 0.04 -22.46
N VAL A 20 5.19 -0.06 -22.46
CA VAL A 20 6.01 0.19 -23.66
C VAL A 20 5.72 -0.83 -24.75
N THR A 21 5.68 -2.12 -24.39
CA THR A 21 5.44 -3.20 -25.35
C THR A 21 4.03 -3.13 -25.94
N GLY A 22 3.02 -2.89 -25.09
CA GLY A 22 1.64 -2.76 -25.53
C GLY A 22 1.41 -1.52 -26.40
N LEU A 23 2.03 -0.38 -26.06
CA LEU A 23 1.94 0.83 -26.86
C LEU A 23 2.61 0.65 -28.22
N ALA A 24 3.79 0.02 -28.26
CA ALA A 24 4.49 -0.28 -29.50
C ALA A 24 3.66 -1.20 -30.42
N ALA A 25 3.07 -2.27 -29.88
CA ALA A 25 2.19 -3.15 -30.61
C ALA A 25 0.94 -2.44 -31.15
N ALA A 26 0.33 -1.57 -30.35
CA ALA A 26 -0.83 -0.79 -30.76
C ALA A 26 -0.49 0.18 -31.91
N ILE A 27 0.67 0.83 -31.85
CA ILE A 27 1.14 1.73 -32.91
C ILE A 27 1.39 0.95 -34.21
N VAL A 28 2.02 -0.23 -34.15
CA VAL A 28 2.25 -1.08 -35.32
C VAL A 28 0.92 -1.47 -35.98
N CYS A 29 -0.08 -1.89 -35.18
CA CYS A 29 -1.41 -2.21 -35.72
C CYS A 29 -2.09 -0.99 -36.36
N LEU A 30 -1.94 0.20 -35.80
CA LEU A 30 -2.47 1.43 -36.40
C LEU A 30 -1.80 1.77 -37.74
N VAL A 31 -0.49 1.65 -37.81
CA VAL A 31 0.27 1.89 -39.04
C VAL A 31 -0.12 0.91 -40.15
N MET A 32 -0.44 -0.34 -39.81
CA MET A 32 -0.92 -1.36 -40.73
C MET A 32 -2.41 -1.18 -41.13
N GLY A 33 -3.09 -0.16 -40.60
CA GLY A 33 -4.51 0.09 -40.88
C GLY A 33 -5.49 -0.77 -40.09
N GLU A 34 -5.00 -1.56 -39.16
CA GLU A 34 -5.74 -2.55 -38.38
C GLU A 34 -6.17 -1.99 -37.00
N TRP A 35 -6.91 -0.88 -37.03
CA TRP A 35 -7.30 -0.15 -35.80
C TRP A 35 -8.08 -1.00 -34.77
N LYS A 36 -8.85 -2.00 -35.25
CA LYS A 36 -9.62 -2.92 -34.36
C LYS A 36 -8.69 -3.73 -33.46
N TYR A 37 -7.58 -4.23 -33.99
CA TYR A 37 -6.59 -4.97 -33.20
C TYR A 37 -5.83 -4.07 -32.24
N SER A 38 -5.56 -2.83 -32.61
CA SER A 38 -4.97 -1.84 -31.71
C SER A 38 -5.83 -1.64 -30.47
N LEU A 39 -7.16 -1.53 -30.62
CA LEU A 39 -8.09 -1.36 -29.51
C LEU A 39 -8.15 -2.60 -28.62
N VAL A 40 -8.17 -3.80 -29.19
CA VAL A 40 -8.11 -5.07 -28.45
C VAL A 40 -6.82 -5.15 -27.65
N PHE A 41 -5.69 -4.80 -28.23
CA PHE A 41 -4.40 -4.79 -27.53
C PHE A 41 -4.39 -3.86 -26.34
N MET A 42 -4.93 -2.66 -26.47
CA MET A 42 -5.04 -1.70 -25.38
C MET A 42 -5.89 -2.22 -24.23
N VAL A 43 -7.03 -2.85 -24.51
CA VAL A 43 -7.91 -3.44 -23.50
C VAL A 43 -7.21 -4.61 -22.78
N VAL A 44 -6.61 -5.53 -23.51
CA VAL A 44 -5.89 -6.68 -22.95
C VAL A 44 -4.73 -6.20 -22.07
N MET A 45 -3.96 -5.21 -22.51
CA MET A 45 -2.89 -4.62 -21.74
C MET A 45 -3.40 -3.99 -20.44
N GLY A 46 -4.50 -3.25 -20.50
CA GLY A 46 -5.16 -2.68 -19.30
C GLY A 46 -5.58 -3.76 -18.30
N MET A 47 -6.20 -4.83 -18.77
CA MET A 47 -6.58 -5.97 -17.93
C MET A 47 -5.35 -6.64 -17.28
N PHE A 48 -4.26 -6.80 -18.04
CA PHE A 48 -3.03 -7.40 -17.52
C PHE A 48 -2.39 -6.53 -16.42
N MET A 49 -2.38 -5.21 -16.61
CA MET A 49 -1.88 -4.27 -15.60
C MET A 49 -2.70 -4.32 -14.30
N VAL A 50 -4.03 -4.35 -14.42
CA VAL A 50 -4.92 -4.45 -13.24
C VAL A 50 -4.72 -5.78 -12.51
N ALA A 51 -4.64 -6.89 -13.25
CA ALA A 51 -4.40 -8.20 -12.67
C ALA A 51 -3.05 -8.28 -11.95
N HIS A 52 -1.99 -7.75 -12.58
CA HIS A 52 -0.64 -7.72 -12.00
C HIS A 52 -0.59 -6.85 -10.73
N ALA A 53 -1.20 -5.67 -10.77
CA ALA A 53 -1.29 -4.79 -9.60
C ALA A 53 -2.03 -5.48 -8.44
N GLY A 54 -3.15 -6.16 -8.73
CA GLY A 54 -3.91 -6.91 -7.73
C GLY A 54 -3.13 -8.07 -7.11
N GLN A 55 -2.38 -8.82 -7.92
CA GLN A 55 -1.53 -9.90 -7.42
C GLN A 55 -0.40 -9.38 -6.53
N ARG A 56 0.24 -8.28 -6.92
CA ARG A 56 1.28 -7.63 -6.13
C ARG A 56 0.76 -7.16 -4.78
N THR A 57 -0.39 -6.47 -4.77
CA THR A 57 -1.02 -5.99 -3.54
C THR A 57 -1.33 -7.16 -2.60
N LYS A 58 -1.92 -8.26 -3.11
CA LYS A 58 -2.19 -9.47 -2.32
C LYS A 58 -0.91 -10.09 -1.75
N ARG A 59 0.16 -10.15 -2.55
CA ARG A 59 1.45 -10.68 -2.09
C ARG A 59 2.05 -9.83 -0.98
N LEU A 60 2.05 -8.51 -1.14
CA LEU A 60 2.56 -7.58 -0.13
C LEU A 60 1.72 -7.64 1.15
N SER A 61 0.38 -7.69 1.03
CA SER A 61 -0.52 -7.84 2.17
C SER A 61 -0.22 -9.12 2.97
N ARG A 62 0.03 -10.25 2.31
CA ARG A 62 0.40 -11.49 2.99
C ARG A 62 1.75 -11.43 3.69
N LEU A 63 2.72 -10.74 3.11
CA LEU A 63 4.07 -10.64 3.68
C LEU A 63 4.16 -9.62 4.81
N TYR A 64 3.49 -8.49 4.66
CA TYR A 64 3.69 -7.30 5.51
C TYR A 64 2.40 -6.76 6.14
N GLY A 65 1.24 -7.29 5.79
CA GLY A 65 -0.06 -6.85 6.30
C GLY A 65 -0.39 -7.37 7.72
N GLY A 66 0.60 -7.72 8.50
CA GLY A 66 0.42 -8.06 9.91
C GLY A 66 0.20 -6.79 10.75
N LEU A 67 -0.96 -6.69 11.37
CA LEU A 67 -1.30 -5.66 12.34
C LEU A 67 -1.11 -6.24 13.74
N TYR A 68 -0.42 -5.51 14.59
CA TYR A 68 -0.17 -5.89 15.97
C TYR A 68 -1.02 -4.99 16.88
N PHE A 69 -2.14 -5.52 17.38
CA PHE A 69 -3.02 -4.80 18.30
C PHE A 69 -2.41 -4.77 19.70
N HIS A 70 -2.30 -3.58 20.27
CA HIS A 70 -1.85 -3.42 21.65
C HIS A 70 -3.00 -3.71 22.60
N MET A 71 -2.78 -4.68 23.50
CA MET A 71 -3.72 -5.06 24.52
C MET A 71 -3.45 -4.31 25.82
N PRO A 72 -4.47 -4.15 26.71
CA PRO A 72 -4.28 -3.43 27.98
C PRO A 72 -3.25 -4.05 28.94
N ASP A 73 -2.96 -5.34 28.77
CA ASP A 73 -1.93 -6.08 29.52
C ASP A 73 -0.50 -5.86 28.99
N GLY A 74 -0.37 -5.07 27.92
CA GLY A 74 0.91 -4.81 27.25
C GLY A 74 1.31 -5.86 26.23
N GLU A 75 0.52 -6.90 26.03
CA GLU A 75 0.76 -7.88 24.96
C GLU A 75 0.32 -7.35 23.61
N MET A 76 0.91 -7.90 22.54
CA MET A 76 0.55 -7.57 21.16
C MET A 76 -0.14 -8.77 20.51
N TYR A 77 -1.36 -8.57 20.05
CA TYR A 77 -2.13 -9.60 19.33
C TYR A 77 -2.01 -9.42 17.82
N PRO A 78 -1.43 -10.39 17.08
CA PRO A 78 -1.26 -10.28 15.65
C PRO A 78 -2.56 -10.61 14.91
N MET A 79 -2.95 -9.76 13.98
CA MET A 79 -4.00 -10.02 13.00
C MET A 79 -3.53 -9.62 11.61
N THR A 80 -4.00 -10.31 10.58
CA THR A 80 -3.72 -9.86 9.22
C THR A 80 -4.67 -8.74 8.83
N PHE A 81 -4.21 -7.82 7.99
CA PHE A 81 -5.07 -6.76 7.43
C PHE A 81 -6.30 -7.33 6.74
N GLU A 82 -6.16 -8.47 6.06
CA GLU A 82 -7.28 -9.15 5.39
C GLU A 82 -8.34 -9.65 6.40
N GLN A 83 -7.91 -10.19 7.55
CA GLN A 83 -8.82 -10.60 8.64
C GLN A 83 -9.58 -9.40 9.21
N VAL A 84 -8.87 -8.32 9.54
CA VAL A 84 -9.50 -7.09 10.07
C VAL A 84 -10.49 -6.54 9.06
N ARG A 85 -10.14 -6.47 7.79
CA ARG A 85 -11.01 -6.02 6.71
C ARG A 85 -12.25 -6.89 6.56
N ALA A 86 -12.10 -8.21 6.58
CA ALA A 86 -13.22 -9.14 6.44
C ALA A 86 -14.21 -9.05 7.61
N GLU A 87 -13.72 -8.87 8.84
CA GLU A 87 -14.57 -8.69 10.01
C GLU A 87 -15.26 -7.31 10.02
N TYR A 88 -14.55 -6.29 9.57
CA TYR A 88 -15.09 -4.94 9.48
C TYR A 88 -16.26 -4.84 8.50
N VAL A 89 -16.14 -5.44 7.33
CA VAL A 89 -17.22 -5.51 6.32
C VAL A 89 -18.45 -6.25 6.87
N LYS A 90 -18.27 -7.21 7.78
CA LYS A 90 -19.33 -7.92 8.48
C LYS A 90 -20.01 -7.14 9.61
N GLY A 91 -19.70 -5.86 9.78
CA GLY A 91 -20.34 -4.99 10.78
C GLY A 91 -19.60 -4.83 12.11
N ALA A 92 -18.40 -5.39 12.24
CA ALA A 92 -17.57 -5.23 13.44
C ALA A 92 -16.84 -3.86 13.53
N GLN A 93 -17.44 -2.83 12.94
CA GLN A 93 -16.85 -1.50 12.81
C GLN A 93 -16.38 -0.89 14.14
N GLY A 94 -17.15 -1.10 15.22
CA GLY A 94 -16.77 -0.61 16.55
C GLY A 94 -15.69 -1.43 17.27
N ARG A 95 -15.31 -2.58 16.71
CA ARG A 95 -14.38 -3.49 17.39
C ARG A 95 -12.92 -3.08 17.25
N TYR A 96 -12.56 -2.47 16.14
CA TYR A 96 -11.17 -2.16 15.77
C TYR A 96 -10.89 -0.66 15.66
N GLY A 97 -11.90 0.18 15.48
CA GLY A 97 -11.75 1.63 15.36
C GLY A 97 -11.19 2.24 16.64
N GLY A 98 -10.21 3.13 16.52
CA GLY A 98 -9.55 3.79 17.64
C GLY A 98 -8.63 2.89 18.47
N ARG A 99 -8.39 1.65 18.05
CA ARG A 99 -7.43 0.78 18.75
C ARG A 99 -6.02 1.07 18.31
N LYS A 100 -5.12 1.08 19.28
CA LYS A 100 -3.69 1.22 19.06
C LYS A 100 -3.17 -0.03 18.35
N VAL A 101 -2.49 0.20 17.23
CA VAL A 101 -1.91 -0.85 16.41
C VAL A 101 -0.50 -0.46 16.00
N SER A 102 0.34 -1.49 15.83
CA SER A 102 1.64 -1.33 15.18
C SER A 102 1.65 -2.12 13.88
N ILE A 103 2.33 -1.61 12.87
CA ILE A 103 2.56 -2.28 11.60
C ILE A 103 4.04 -2.23 11.23
N TRP A 104 4.56 -3.38 10.77
CA TRP A 104 5.92 -3.51 10.29
C TRP A 104 5.93 -3.81 8.79
N PHE A 105 6.59 -2.95 8.01
CA PHE A 105 6.63 -3.06 6.56
C PHE A 105 7.84 -2.34 5.96
N PRO A 106 8.24 -2.67 4.72
CA PRO A 106 9.26 -1.91 4.00
C PRO A 106 8.68 -0.56 3.55
N TYR A 107 9.31 0.52 3.96
CA TYR A 107 8.96 1.87 3.53
C TYR A 107 8.99 1.96 2.00
N TRP A 108 7.96 2.55 1.44
CA TRP A 108 7.88 2.76 -0.01
C TRP A 108 8.08 4.23 -0.36
N ARG A 109 7.18 5.07 0.10
CA ARG A 109 7.21 6.52 -0.09
C ARG A 109 6.20 7.20 0.81
N THR A 110 6.42 8.48 1.01
CA THR A 110 5.45 9.42 1.58
C THR A 110 5.03 10.41 0.50
N ASN A 111 3.76 10.69 0.41
CA ASN A 111 3.18 11.68 -0.51
C ASN A 111 2.35 12.64 0.33
N GLU A 112 2.82 13.87 0.47
CA GLU A 112 2.27 14.84 1.43
C GLU A 112 2.26 14.23 2.85
N ASP A 113 1.10 14.15 3.48
CA ASP A 113 0.91 13.58 4.81
C ASP A 113 0.48 12.10 4.80
N VAL A 114 0.64 11.39 3.68
CA VAL A 114 0.24 9.98 3.56
C VAL A 114 1.43 9.11 3.21
N MET A 115 1.74 8.15 4.09
CA MET A 115 2.73 7.12 3.82
C MET A 115 2.04 5.90 3.21
N GLU A 116 2.44 5.54 1.99
CA GLU A 116 1.87 4.42 1.24
C GLU A 116 2.56 3.11 1.63
N THR A 117 1.80 2.08 2.03
CA THR A 117 2.34 0.74 2.34
C THR A 117 2.46 -0.18 1.12
N GLY A 118 1.77 0.15 0.03
CA GLY A 118 1.73 -0.66 -1.19
C GLY A 118 0.77 -1.85 -1.16
N PHE A 119 0.06 -2.11 -0.06
CA PHE A 119 -0.92 -3.21 0.05
C PHE A 119 -2.35 -2.75 0.46
N GLY A 120 -2.62 -1.44 0.36
CA GLY A 120 -3.97 -0.89 0.54
C GLY A 120 -4.32 -0.47 1.97
N LEU A 121 -3.35 -0.42 2.85
CA LEU A 121 -3.43 0.24 4.15
C LEU A 121 -2.52 1.46 4.11
N ASP A 122 -3.08 2.65 4.19
CA ASP A 122 -2.30 3.88 4.22
C ASP A 122 -2.09 4.35 5.65
N ILE A 123 -1.03 5.13 5.86
CA ILE A 123 -0.70 5.72 7.15
C ILE A 123 -0.86 7.23 7.00
N ASP A 124 -1.74 7.79 7.80
CA ASP A 124 -2.01 9.22 7.85
C ASP A 124 -1.08 9.88 8.86
N LEU A 125 -0.18 10.70 8.36
CA LEU A 125 0.80 11.43 9.15
C LEU A 125 0.30 12.81 9.58
N ALA A 126 -0.95 13.16 9.29
CA ALA A 126 -1.52 14.44 9.70
C ALA A 126 -1.41 14.61 11.23
N GLY A 127 -0.69 15.64 11.65
CA GLY A 127 -0.43 15.91 13.06
C GLY A 127 0.67 15.07 13.71
N PHE A 128 1.38 14.23 12.95
CA PHE A 128 2.56 13.55 13.45
C PHE A 128 3.74 14.53 13.52
N GLU A 129 4.25 14.74 14.71
CA GLU A 129 5.50 15.43 14.92
C GLU A 129 6.63 14.40 14.82
N ASP A 130 7.61 14.63 13.94
CA ASP A 130 8.77 13.76 13.76
C ASP A 130 9.95 14.27 14.63
N PRO A 131 9.96 13.98 15.95
CA PRO A 131 10.93 14.55 16.88
C PRO A 131 12.36 14.05 16.61
N GLU A 132 12.48 12.91 15.97
CA GLU A 132 13.77 12.31 15.64
C GLU A 132 14.24 12.61 14.22
N GLY A 133 13.43 13.28 13.40
CA GLY A 133 13.75 13.58 12.01
C GLY A 133 13.95 12.31 11.16
N ILE A 134 13.17 11.26 11.45
CA ILE A 134 13.30 9.97 10.76
C ILE A 134 12.74 10.05 9.33
N LEU A 135 11.58 10.70 9.14
CA LEU A 135 10.87 10.74 7.87
C LEU A 135 11.74 11.17 6.67
N PRO A 136 12.48 12.29 6.73
CA PRO A 136 13.29 12.74 5.59
C PRO A 136 14.48 11.83 5.30
N THR A 137 14.84 10.95 6.22
CA THR A 137 16.00 10.05 6.10
C THR A 137 15.61 8.63 5.68
N LEU A 138 14.32 8.33 5.55
CA LEU A 138 13.83 7.01 5.13
C LEU A 138 14.17 6.73 3.66
N LYS A 139 14.64 5.53 3.41
CA LYS A 139 14.96 5.05 2.06
C LYS A 139 13.98 3.95 1.65
N ALA A 140 13.56 3.95 0.39
CA ALA A 140 12.69 2.90 -0.14
C ALA A 140 13.30 1.50 0.10
N GLY A 141 12.49 0.58 0.61
CA GLY A 141 12.90 -0.77 1.00
C GLY A 141 13.40 -0.90 2.44
N GLN A 142 13.63 0.19 3.16
CA GLN A 142 14.02 0.16 4.56
C GLN A 142 12.82 -0.26 5.42
N PHE A 143 13.03 -1.22 6.32
CA PHE A 143 11.96 -1.67 7.21
C PHE A 143 11.73 -0.69 8.36
N ILE A 144 10.46 -0.40 8.58
CA ILE A 144 9.99 0.48 9.64
C ILE A 144 8.86 -0.16 10.42
N LEU A 145 8.74 0.21 11.68
CA LEU A 145 7.58 -0.03 12.51
C LEU A 145 6.86 1.29 12.72
N VAL A 146 5.57 1.32 12.45
CA VAL A 146 4.71 2.48 12.69
C VAL A 146 3.65 2.09 13.70
N THR A 147 3.48 2.90 14.73
CA THR A 147 2.47 2.73 15.77
C THR A 147 1.50 3.91 15.73
N GLY A 148 0.21 3.63 15.77
CA GLY A 148 -0.85 4.62 15.75
C GLY A 148 -2.20 3.98 15.99
N GLU A 149 -3.28 4.67 15.64
CA GLU A 149 -4.65 4.18 15.81
C GLU A 149 -5.23 3.69 14.48
N LEU A 150 -5.88 2.53 14.50
CA LEU A 150 -6.60 2.05 13.33
C LEU A 150 -7.89 2.87 13.15
N GLN A 151 -7.98 3.58 12.03
CA GLN A 151 -9.10 4.43 11.69
C GLN A 151 -9.79 3.95 10.42
N ALA A 152 -11.10 4.06 10.38
CA ALA A 152 -11.87 3.83 9.16
C ALA A 152 -12.28 5.16 8.55
N ARG A 153 -11.85 5.43 7.34
CA ARG A 153 -12.24 6.64 6.61
C ARG A 153 -13.51 6.48 5.77
N LYS A 154 -13.75 5.26 5.25
CA LYS A 154 -14.93 4.91 4.44
C LYS A 154 -15.21 3.40 4.62
N ARG A 155 -16.36 2.95 4.09
CA ARG A 155 -16.90 1.60 4.28
C ARG A 155 -15.89 0.46 4.08
N ASP A 156 -14.85 0.64 3.24
CA ASP A 156 -13.84 -0.36 2.92
C ASP A 156 -12.40 0.20 2.96
N TYR A 157 -12.22 1.41 3.47
CA TYR A 157 -10.92 2.08 3.49
C TYR A 157 -10.47 2.33 4.93
N PHE A 158 -9.35 1.74 5.28
CA PHE A 158 -8.69 1.89 6.57
C PHE A 158 -7.41 2.67 6.42
N CYS A 159 -7.05 3.39 7.45
CA CYS A 159 -5.72 3.97 7.61
C CYS A 159 -5.26 3.80 9.06
N ILE A 160 -3.99 3.91 9.27
CA ILE A 160 -3.44 4.16 10.61
C ILE A 160 -3.27 5.67 10.70
N GLY A 161 -4.01 6.29 11.61
CA GLY A 161 -3.89 7.71 11.94
C GLY A 161 -3.42 7.90 13.37
N ALA A 162 -3.41 9.15 13.83
CA ALA A 162 -2.90 9.50 15.15
C ALA A 162 -1.57 8.77 15.44
N VAL A 163 -0.64 8.88 14.47
CA VAL A 163 0.65 8.19 14.55
C VAL A 163 1.42 8.71 15.75
N GLU A 164 1.83 7.80 16.63
CA GLU A 164 2.58 8.12 17.84
C GLU A 164 4.08 7.90 17.65
N GLU A 165 4.46 6.88 16.88
CA GLU A 165 5.85 6.47 16.74
C GLU A 165 6.12 5.93 15.34
N ILE A 166 7.26 6.33 14.80
CA ILE A 166 7.87 5.72 13.60
C ILE A 166 9.31 5.39 13.96
N ARG A 167 9.68 4.13 13.83
CA ARG A 167 11.07 3.71 14.07
C ARG A 167 11.58 2.77 13.00
N ARG A 168 12.89 2.80 12.76
CA ARG A 168 13.55 1.82 11.92
C ARG A 168 13.66 0.50 12.68
N GLN A 169 13.22 -0.58 12.06
CA GLN A 169 13.25 -1.90 12.66
C GLN A 169 13.49 -2.96 11.60
N GLU A 170 14.68 -3.52 11.55
CA GLU A 170 15.05 -4.52 10.55
C GLU A 170 14.30 -5.84 10.76
N ASN A 171 14.13 -6.25 12.00
CA ASN A 171 13.48 -7.49 12.35
C ASN A 171 11.98 -7.30 12.63
N ARG A 172 11.19 -8.28 12.22
CA ARG A 172 9.77 -8.31 12.52
C ARG A 172 9.57 -8.34 14.05
N PRO A 173 8.56 -7.62 14.60
CA PRO A 173 8.23 -7.71 16.01
C PRO A 173 8.00 -9.17 16.44
N GLU A 174 8.66 -9.59 17.51
CA GLU A 174 8.39 -10.87 18.13
C GLU A 174 7.07 -10.76 18.90
N VAL A 175 6.12 -11.60 18.53
CA VAL A 175 4.85 -11.73 19.25
C VAL A 175 4.98 -12.97 20.12
N ARG A 176 4.91 -12.81 21.43
CA ARG A 176 4.72 -13.95 22.34
C ARG A 176 3.28 -14.41 22.14
N LEU A 177 3.11 -15.57 21.54
CA LEU A 177 1.83 -16.28 21.44
C LEU A 177 1.50 -16.97 22.74
#